data_4218ee8c187f0f82ac57cf4f57995bde
#
_entry.id   4218ee8c187f0f82ac57cf4f57995bde
#
_cell.length_a   1.000
_cell.length_b   1.000
_cell.length_c   1.000
_cell.angle_alpha   90.00
_cell.angle_beta   90.00
_cell.angle_gamma   90.00
#
_symmetry.space_group_name_H-M   'P 1'
#
loop_
_entity.id
_entity.type
_entity.pdbx_description
1 polymer ?
#
loop_
_entity_poly.entity_id
_entity_poly.type
_entity_poly.pdbx_seq_one_letter_code
_entity_poly.pdbx_strand_id
1 'polypeptide(L)'
;MASSKGQKTFNFALCVSSENSEEVEKAIASHADWMRETHSLEAGGKIHLADYYVAKADELNNVADPSQGTTGNILYSINETYILPEGIDQHMEQAMQWEGIEQFIGTLQKYGKVLIGGGTVIQAMQ
;
A
#
# COMPACT_ATOMS: atom_id res chain seq x y z
N MET A 1 3.94 -14.24 -9.11
CA MET A 1 3.07 -15.21 -8.42
C MET A 1 1.90 -14.45 -7.83
N ALA A 2 0.68 -14.96 -7.99
CA ALA A 2 -0.50 -14.29 -7.46
C ALA A 2 -0.63 -14.47 -5.94
N SER A 3 -1.43 -13.61 -5.33
CA SER A 3 -1.75 -13.73 -3.90
C SER A 3 -2.54 -14.98 -3.62
N SER A 4 -2.30 -15.60 -2.48
CA SER A 4 -2.93 -16.86 -2.06
C SER A 4 -3.46 -16.76 -0.63
N LYS A 5 -4.50 -17.52 -0.34
CA LYS A 5 -5.10 -17.57 0.99
C LYS A 5 -4.06 -17.93 2.05
N GLY A 6 -4.06 -17.21 3.15
CA GLY A 6 -3.15 -17.41 4.27
C GLY A 6 -1.91 -16.51 4.23
N GLN A 7 -1.60 -15.90 3.09
CA GLN A 7 -0.47 -14.98 3.00
C GLN A 7 -0.76 -13.69 3.78
N LYS A 8 0.30 -12.99 4.18
CA LYS A 8 0.21 -11.76 4.96
C LYS A 8 0.28 -10.52 4.06
N THR A 9 -0.38 -9.46 4.50
CA THR A 9 -0.50 -8.26 3.68
C THR A 9 -0.30 -6.97 4.47
N PHE A 10 0.09 -5.91 3.73
CA PHE A 10 -0.21 -4.53 4.08
C PHE A 10 -1.19 -3.99 3.05
N ASN A 11 -2.27 -3.35 3.51
CA ASN A 11 -3.24 -2.70 2.62
C ASN A 11 -3.62 -1.38 3.25
N PHE A 12 -3.19 -0.29 2.64
CA PHE A 12 -3.45 1.06 3.13
C PHE A 12 -4.31 1.80 2.13
N ALA A 13 -5.43 2.35 2.59
CA ALA A 13 -6.28 3.21 1.80
C ALA A 13 -6.20 4.63 2.33
N LEU A 14 -5.92 5.58 1.45
CA LEU A 14 -5.79 7.01 1.78
C LEU A 14 -6.86 7.80 1.04
N CYS A 15 -7.34 8.87 1.68
CA CYS A 15 -8.27 9.81 1.08
C CYS A 15 -7.69 11.22 1.21
N VAL A 16 -7.54 11.92 0.10
CA VAL A 16 -6.80 13.17 0.02
C VAL A 16 -7.58 14.16 -0.84
N SER A 17 -7.68 15.43 -0.40
CA SER A 17 -8.22 16.45 -1.31
C SER A 17 -7.27 16.61 -2.51
N SER A 18 -7.83 16.95 -3.67
CA SER A 18 -7.03 17.04 -4.90
C SER A 18 -5.87 18.03 -4.80
N GLU A 19 -6.00 19.08 -3.99
CA GLU A 19 -4.94 20.07 -3.78
C GLU A 19 -3.73 19.50 -3.03
N ASN A 20 -3.90 18.40 -2.28
CA ASN A 20 -2.82 17.76 -1.51
C ASN A 20 -2.31 16.49 -2.17
N SER A 21 -2.78 16.14 -3.35
CA SER A 21 -2.42 14.88 -4.02
C SER A 21 -0.92 14.80 -4.35
N GLU A 22 -0.30 15.90 -4.70
CA GLU A 22 1.13 15.91 -5.04
C GLU A 22 1.99 15.50 -3.85
N GLU A 23 1.66 15.98 -2.66
CA GLU A 23 2.35 15.60 -1.42
C GLU A 23 2.28 14.09 -1.17
N VAL A 24 1.08 13.52 -1.35
CA VAL A 24 0.87 12.10 -1.14
C VAL A 24 1.59 11.27 -2.21
N GLU A 25 1.55 11.69 -3.46
CA GLU A 25 2.21 10.96 -4.54
C GLU A 25 3.73 10.97 -4.39
N LYS A 26 4.31 12.03 -3.85
CA LYS A 26 5.74 12.06 -3.52
C LYS A 26 6.08 11.02 -2.44
N ALA A 27 5.28 10.94 -1.38
CA ALA A 27 5.49 9.95 -0.33
C ALA A 27 5.35 8.53 -0.87
N ILE A 28 4.35 8.28 -1.72
CA ILE A 28 4.14 6.99 -2.37
C ILE A 28 5.32 6.63 -3.27
N ALA A 29 5.83 7.58 -4.06
CA ALA A 29 6.97 7.34 -4.94
C ALA A 29 8.23 7.00 -4.16
N SER A 30 8.49 7.71 -3.06
CA SER A 30 9.62 7.43 -2.17
C SER A 30 9.53 6.03 -1.57
N HIS A 31 8.34 5.65 -1.11
CA HIS A 31 8.09 4.31 -0.58
C HIS A 31 8.29 3.24 -1.67
N ALA A 32 7.79 3.49 -2.87
CA ALA A 32 7.93 2.54 -3.98
C ALA A 32 9.40 2.32 -4.34
N ASP A 33 10.23 3.36 -4.33
CA ASP A 33 11.67 3.24 -4.59
C ASP A 33 12.34 2.39 -3.51
N TRP A 34 12.01 2.63 -2.24
CA TRP A 34 12.51 1.83 -1.13
C TRP A 34 12.05 0.37 -1.24
N MET A 35 10.79 0.14 -1.66
CA MET A 35 10.27 -1.21 -1.88
C MET A 35 11.10 -1.95 -2.93
N ARG A 36 11.45 -1.29 -4.04
CA ARG A 36 12.26 -1.91 -5.10
C ARG A 36 13.67 -2.26 -4.64
N GLU A 37 14.22 -1.50 -3.70
CA GLU A 37 15.55 -1.76 -3.14
C GLU A 37 15.56 -2.95 -2.18
N THR A 38 14.49 -3.15 -1.43
CA THR A 38 14.44 -4.09 -0.30
C THR A 38 13.61 -5.35 -0.56
N HIS A 39 12.72 -5.31 -1.55
CA HIS A 39 11.79 -6.40 -1.85
C HIS A 39 11.96 -6.86 -3.30
N SER A 40 11.42 -8.06 -3.60
CA SER A 40 11.44 -8.62 -4.95
C SER A 40 10.28 -9.59 -5.15
N LEU A 41 9.81 -9.68 -6.38
CA LEU A 41 8.85 -10.72 -6.76
C LEU A 41 9.53 -12.09 -6.93
N GLU A 42 10.86 -12.12 -6.90
CA GLU A 42 11.63 -13.35 -7.03
C GLU A 42 12.24 -13.75 -5.70
N ALA A 43 12.38 -15.06 -5.47
CA ALA A 43 13.03 -15.58 -4.28
C ALA A 43 14.53 -15.30 -4.31
N GLY A 44 15.10 -15.01 -3.15
CA GLY A 44 16.54 -14.90 -2.94
C GLY A 44 17.03 -13.50 -2.58
N GLY A 45 17.57 -13.34 -1.38
CA GLY A 45 18.27 -12.15 -0.92
C GLY A 45 17.39 -10.99 -0.45
N LYS A 46 16.32 -10.70 -1.14
CA LYS A 46 15.38 -9.63 -0.78
C LYS A 46 14.09 -10.20 -0.17
N ILE A 47 13.31 -9.34 0.47
CA ILE A 47 12.00 -9.73 1.01
C ILE A 47 11.09 -10.15 -0.16
N HIS A 48 10.52 -11.35 -0.07
CA HIS A 48 9.81 -11.97 -1.19
C HIS A 48 8.33 -11.58 -1.18
N LEU A 49 7.90 -10.90 -2.23
CA LEU A 49 6.50 -10.48 -2.42
C LEU A 49 5.81 -11.37 -3.45
N ALA A 50 4.52 -11.64 -3.18
CA ALA A 50 3.62 -12.13 -4.23
C ALA A 50 3.23 -10.99 -5.16
N ASP A 51 2.99 -9.79 -4.59
CA ASP A 51 2.60 -8.62 -5.36
C ASP A 51 2.84 -7.33 -4.59
N TYR A 52 3.02 -6.25 -5.33
CA TYR A 52 3.04 -4.88 -4.82
C TYR A 52 2.46 -3.97 -5.91
N TYR A 53 1.44 -3.20 -5.55
CA TYR A 53 0.90 -2.19 -6.46
C TYR A 53 0.23 -1.06 -5.69
N VAL A 54 0.14 0.09 -6.33
CA VAL A 54 -0.58 1.25 -5.83
C VAL A 54 -1.62 1.64 -6.86
N ALA A 55 -2.85 1.87 -6.42
CA ALA A 55 -3.93 2.31 -7.28
C ALA A 55 -4.41 3.70 -6.87
N LYS A 56 -4.98 4.43 -7.81
CA LYS A 56 -5.47 5.79 -7.64
C LYS A 56 -6.79 5.95 -8.37
N ALA A 57 -7.75 6.65 -7.75
CA ALA A 57 -9.02 6.99 -8.40
C ALA A 57 -9.62 8.23 -7.76
N ASP A 58 -10.47 8.94 -8.50
CA ASP A 58 -11.33 9.97 -7.91
C ASP A 58 -12.35 9.29 -6.99
N GLU A 59 -12.59 9.90 -5.82
CA GLU A 59 -13.65 9.41 -4.93
C GLU A 59 -15.02 9.74 -5.52
N LEU A 60 -15.83 8.70 -5.72
CA LEU A 60 -17.20 8.87 -6.23
C LEU A 60 -18.14 9.27 -5.09
N ASN A 61 -19.12 10.13 -5.39
CA ASN A 61 -20.21 10.41 -4.46
C ASN A 61 -21.02 9.15 -4.15
N ASN A 62 -21.16 8.28 -5.15
CA ASN A 62 -21.83 6.99 -5.00
C ASN A 62 -21.12 5.95 -5.86
N VAL A 63 -20.46 4.99 -5.22
CA VAL A 63 -19.69 3.96 -5.91
C VAL A 63 -20.59 3.08 -6.81
N ALA A 64 -21.87 2.97 -6.46
CA ALA A 64 -22.84 2.18 -7.24
C ALA A 64 -23.40 2.95 -8.43
N ASP A 65 -23.21 4.29 -8.49
CA ASP A 65 -23.72 5.13 -9.57
C ASP A 65 -22.74 6.26 -9.88
N PRO A 66 -21.73 5.99 -10.74
CA PRO A 66 -20.71 6.98 -11.09
C PRO A 66 -21.26 8.27 -11.72
N SER A 67 -22.50 8.24 -12.27
CA SER A 67 -23.12 9.43 -12.86
C SER A 67 -23.41 10.52 -11.84
N GLN A 68 -23.39 10.21 -10.54
CA GLN A 68 -23.58 11.19 -9.47
C GLN A 68 -22.32 12.03 -9.19
N GLY A 69 -21.24 11.83 -9.95
CA GLY A 69 -20.05 12.66 -9.90
C GLY A 69 -19.10 12.29 -8.75
N THR A 70 -18.15 13.17 -8.51
CA THR A 70 -17.05 12.95 -7.55
C THR A 70 -17.11 13.95 -6.40
N THR A 71 -16.40 13.62 -5.31
CA THR A 71 -16.36 14.47 -4.10
C THR A 71 -15.30 15.58 -4.17
N GLY A 72 -14.36 15.48 -5.11
CA GLY A 72 -13.16 16.33 -5.13
C GLY A 72 -11.97 15.71 -4.39
N ASN A 73 -12.17 14.59 -3.72
CA ASN A 73 -11.07 13.83 -3.10
C ASN A 73 -10.52 12.79 -4.05
N ILE A 74 -9.27 12.40 -3.80
CA ILE A 74 -8.60 11.33 -4.53
C ILE A 74 -8.32 10.21 -3.55
N LEU A 75 -8.58 8.98 -3.98
CA LEU A 75 -8.32 7.78 -3.19
C LEU A 75 -7.06 7.10 -3.71
N TYR A 76 -6.27 6.58 -2.78
CA TYR A 76 -5.09 5.79 -3.07
C TYR A 76 -5.16 4.48 -2.30
N SER A 77 -4.72 3.39 -2.91
CA SER A 77 -4.52 2.13 -2.19
C SER A 77 -3.09 1.64 -2.41
N ILE A 78 -2.42 1.31 -1.32
CA ILE A 78 -1.06 0.74 -1.34
C ILE A 78 -1.21 -0.70 -0.89
N ASN A 79 -0.80 -1.66 -1.72
CA ASN A 79 -1.09 -3.07 -1.50
C ASN A 79 0.18 -3.90 -1.65
N GLU A 80 0.44 -4.73 -0.63
CA GLU A 80 1.60 -5.62 -0.58
C GLU A 80 1.15 -6.97 -0.06
N THR A 81 1.54 -8.04 -0.75
CA THR A 81 1.29 -9.41 -0.30
C THR A 81 2.61 -10.16 -0.22
N TYR A 82 2.85 -10.84 0.89
CA TYR A 82 4.11 -11.49 1.21
C TYR A 82 4.02 -12.99 1.03
N ILE A 83 5.01 -13.57 0.33
CA ILE A 83 5.08 -15.01 0.09
C ILE A 83 5.33 -15.76 1.41
N LEU A 84 6.25 -15.25 2.24
CA LEU A 84 6.66 -15.91 3.47
C LEU A 84 6.01 -15.24 4.69
N PRO A 85 5.62 -16.04 5.72
CA PRO A 85 4.99 -15.46 6.93
C PRO A 85 5.87 -14.43 7.63
N GLU A 86 7.19 -14.63 7.63
CA GLU A 86 8.15 -13.71 8.26
C GLU A 86 8.36 -12.42 7.47
N GLY A 87 7.80 -12.29 6.27
CA GLY A 87 8.00 -11.12 5.42
C GLY A 87 7.51 -9.83 6.05
N ILE A 88 6.42 -9.87 6.81
CA ILE A 88 5.89 -8.69 7.52
C ILE A 88 6.91 -8.17 8.53
N ASP A 89 7.48 -9.05 9.36
CA ASP A 89 8.48 -8.64 10.36
C ASP A 89 9.75 -8.13 9.70
N GLN A 90 10.18 -8.77 8.63
CA GLN A 90 11.35 -8.33 7.84
C GLN A 90 11.11 -6.93 7.26
N HIS A 91 9.91 -6.69 6.71
CA HIS A 91 9.53 -5.38 6.18
C HIS A 91 9.60 -4.33 7.28
N MET A 92 8.96 -4.58 8.42
CA MET A 92 8.93 -3.62 9.53
C MET A 92 10.32 -3.31 10.07
N GLU A 93 11.17 -4.32 10.21
CA GLU A 93 12.54 -4.13 10.66
C GLU A 93 13.33 -3.22 9.71
N GLN A 94 13.26 -3.48 8.41
CA GLN A 94 13.94 -2.65 7.41
C GLN A 94 13.31 -1.27 7.26
N ALA A 95 11.99 -1.17 7.38
CA ALA A 95 11.29 0.11 7.30
C ALA A 95 11.73 1.07 8.39
N MET A 96 11.96 0.56 9.60
CA MET A 96 12.40 1.41 10.72
C MET A 96 13.81 1.94 10.53
N GLN A 97 14.59 1.37 9.62
CA GLN A 97 15.95 1.84 9.27
C GLN A 97 15.95 2.72 8.03
N TRP A 98 14.82 2.83 7.33
CA TRP A 98 14.70 3.63 6.13
C TRP A 98 14.59 5.11 6.49
N GLU A 99 15.39 5.96 5.83
CA GLU A 99 15.39 7.41 6.12
C GLU A 99 14.07 8.10 5.83
N GLY A 100 13.24 7.55 4.95
CA GLY A 100 11.92 8.11 4.60
C GLY A 100 10.79 7.66 5.51
N ILE A 101 11.05 6.84 6.54
CA ILE A 101 9.99 6.21 7.34
C ILE A 101 9.10 7.23 8.05
N GLU A 102 9.68 8.29 8.63
CA GLU A 102 8.88 9.29 9.36
C GLU A 102 7.92 10.03 8.44
N GLN A 103 8.37 10.39 7.24
CA GLN A 103 7.51 11.04 6.25
C GLN A 103 6.38 10.11 5.81
N PHE A 104 6.68 8.84 5.57
CA PHE A 104 5.69 7.87 5.14
C PHE A 104 4.64 7.62 6.23
N ILE A 105 5.09 7.39 7.47
CA ILE A 105 4.17 7.22 8.61
C ILE A 105 3.30 8.46 8.80
N GLY A 106 3.89 9.65 8.71
CA GLY A 106 3.16 10.91 8.80
C GLY A 106 2.07 11.03 7.75
N THR A 107 2.36 10.59 6.53
CA THR A 107 1.37 10.56 5.43
C THR A 107 0.24 9.58 5.74
N LEU A 108 0.56 8.40 6.24
CA LEU A 108 -0.47 7.42 6.64
C LEU A 108 -1.35 7.94 7.76
N GLN A 109 -0.76 8.60 8.76
CA GLN A 109 -1.52 9.16 9.88
C GLN A 109 -2.43 10.30 9.45
N LYS A 110 -1.95 11.12 8.52
CA LYS A 110 -2.69 12.32 8.07
C LYS A 110 -3.85 11.98 7.15
N TYR A 111 -3.67 11.03 6.24
CA TYR A 111 -4.62 10.74 5.16
C TYR A 111 -5.21 9.33 5.19
N GLY A 112 -4.73 8.47 6.08
CA GLY A 112 -5.19 7.07 6.13
C GLY A 112 -6.65 6.94 6.52
N LYS A 113 -7.37 6.09 5.78
CA LYS A 113 -8.76 5.72 6.07
C LYS A 113 -8.86 4.29 6.57
N VAL A 114 -8.15 3.37 5.92
CA VAL A 114 -8.06 1.97 6.33
C VAL A 114 -6.60 1.60 6.29
N LEU A 115 -6.07 1.12 7.41
CA LEU A 115 -4.65 0.77 7.54
C LEU A 115 -4.55 -0.66 8.05
N ILE A 116 -4.48 -1.62 7.12
CA ILE A 116 -4.28 -3.03 7.45
C ILE A 116 -2.78 -3.29 7.52
N GLY A 117 -2.28 -3.54 8.73
CA GLY A 117 -0.88 -3.87 8.95
C GLY A 117 -0.77 -5.32 9.42
N GLY A 118 -0.23 -6.19 8.57
CA GLY A 118 -0.15 -7.60 8.89
C GLY A 118 -1.47 -8.32 8.76
N GLY A 119 -2.25 -7.98 7.72
CA GLY A 119 -3.49 -8.67 7.40
C GLY A 119 -3.25 -10.09 6.93
N THR A 120 -4.32 -10.88 6.86
CA THR A 120 -4.29 -12.25 6.32
C THR A 120 -5.23 -12.33 5.13
N VAL A 121 -4.76 -12.86 4.02
CA VAL A 121 -5.60 -13.10 2.85
C VAL A 121 -6.61 -14.21 3.20
N ILE A 122 -7.89 -13.88 3.21
CA ILE A 122 -8.95 -14.83 3.57
C ILE A 122 -9.68 -15.39 2.35
N GLN A 123 -9.57 -14.73 1.21
CA GLN A 123 -10.10 -15.19 -0.08
C GLN A 123 -9.12 -14.80 -1.19
N ALA A 124 -8.89 -15.69 -2.11
CA ALA A 124 -8.07 -15.46 -3.30
C ALA A 124 -8.54 -16.41 -4.41
N MET A 125 -8.09 -16.12 -5.64
CA MET A 125 -8.38 -17.02 -6.76
C MET A 125 -7.56 -18.31 -6.69
N GLN A 126 -6.52 -18.32 -5.88
CA GLN A 126 -5.65 -19.49 -5.68
C GLN A 126 -5.61 -19.89 -4.23
#